data_50ba652f8e235cc9b58ad26ea7d1e734
#
_entry.id   50ba652f8e235cc9b58ad26ea7d1e734
#
_cell.length_a   1.000
_cell.length_b   1.000
_cell.length_c   1.000
_cell.angle_alpha   90.00
_cell.angle_beta   90.00
_cell.angle_gamma   90.00
#
_symmetry.space_group_name_H-M   'P 1'
#
loop_
_entity.id
_entity.type
_entity.pdbx_description
1 polymer ?
#
loop_
_entity_poly.entity_id
_entity_poly.type
_entity_poly.pdbx_seq_one_letter_code
_entity_poly.pdbx_strand_id
1 'polypeptide(L)'
;MRNSDAPLLIVLVLILIGGVAAWFYRDTLFPGPEPVPAIEAPAPAEPVASSGPQYPMPESQATESTPRNLVPLPPLDDSDAYFLLEIGSAFGTAIESLLTREFVIDRLVTTVDNLPRGELSEKIRPVGRLGEPFATDTDGGDTIVLGISSYLRYDALVAQLYYADVNTVYDIYQRYYPLFQKSYERLGYPDAYFNDRLVEVIDHLLATPKPGGPIYLVRPNVLYEFADPDLEALSSGQKLMLRMGPSNAATIKRMLEKFRSQLMAG
;
A
#
# COMPACT_ATOMS: atom_id res chain seq x y z
N MET A 1 33.04 8.04 -9.62
CA MET A 1 31.75 8.51 -9.06
C MET A 1 30.70 7.50 -9.50
N ARG A 2 30.36 6.57 -8.67
CA ARG A 2 29.38 5.51 -8.93
C ARG A 2 28.06 6.00 -8.38
N ASN A 3 27.11 6.27 -9.27
CA ASN A 3 25.73 6.52 -8.89
C ASN A 3 25.14 5.22 -8.34
N SER A 4 24.90 5.20 -7.05
CA SER A 4 24.16 4.15 -6.38
C SER A 4 22.71 4.65 -6.17
N ASP A 5 21.97 4.72 -7.26
CA ASP A 5 20.55 5.14 -7.24
C ASP A 5 19.70 3.89 -7.44
N ALA A 6 19.31 3.26 -6.34
CA ALA A 6 18.26 2.25 -6.28
C ALA A 6 17.86 2.04 -4.80
N PRO A 7 16.72 1.77 -4.38
CA PRO A 7 15.51 1.09 -4.77
C PRO A 7 14.33 1.31 -3.81
N LEU A 8 13.08 1.47 -4.21
CA LEU A 8 12.03 1.71 -3.19
C LEU A 8 10.54 1.52 -3.55
N LEU A 9 10.15 0.78 -4.54
CA LEU A 9 8.75 0.75 -5.00
C LEU A 9 7.85 -0.33 -4.38
N ILE A 10 8.38 -1.48 -3.96
CA ILE A 10 7.64 -2.44 -3.10
C ILE A 10 7.32 -1.77 -1.78
N VAL A 11 8.25 -1.00 -1.26
CA VAL A 11 8.06 -0.16 -0.08
C VAL A 11 7.01 0.92 -0.33
N LEU A 12 6.79 1.38 -1.56
CA LEU A 12 5.80 2.39 -1.90
C LEU A 12 4.36 1.89 -1.74
N VAL A 13 4.07 0.71 -2.22
CA VAL A 13 2.80 0.03 -1.89
C VAL A 13 2.72 -0.20 -0.39
N LEU A 14 3.85 -0.54 0.27
CA LEU A 14 3.94 -0.78 1.71
C LEU A 14 3.70 0.47 2.56
N ILE A 15 4.11 1.62 2.08
CA ILE A 15 4.10 2.88 2.85
C ILE A 15 2.84 3.70 2.60
N LEU A 16 2.22 3.57 1.44
CA LEU A 16 0.85 4.03 1.24
C LEU A 16 -0.08 3.49 2.34
N ILE A 17 0.29 2.37 2.92
CA ILE A 17 -0.42 1.65 3.96
C ILE A 17 -0.17 2.18 5.38
N GLY A 18 1.03 2.69 5.68
CA GLY A 18 1.39 3.17 7.03
C GLY A 18 0.72 4.49 7.46
N GLY A 19 0.30 5.31 6.51
CA GLY A 19 -0.33 6.62 6.81
C GLY A 19 -1.75 6.55 7.38
N VAL A 20 -2.43 5.43 7.25
CA VAL A 20 -3.80 5.21 7.79
C VAL A 20 -3.78 4.99 9.31
N ALA A 21 -2.62 4.77 9.91
CA ALA A 21 -2.46 4.44 11.33
C ALA A 21 -2.96 5.48 12.33
N ALA A 22 -3.08 6.74 11.94
CA ALA A 22 -3.56 7.78 12.84
C ALA A 22 -5.09 7.77 13.02
N TRP A 23 -5.81 7.00 12.19
CA TRP A 23 -7.28 6.98 12.19
C TRP A 23 -7.89 6.07 13.26
N PHE A 24 -7.20 5.02 13.75
CA PHE A 24 -7.83 3.92 14.49
C PHE A 24 -7.43 3.79 15.97
N TYR A 25 -7.47 4.87 16.76
CA TYR A 25 -7.33 4.74 18.22
C TYR A 25 -8.69 4.53 18.93
N ARG A 26 -9.73 4.15 18.20
CA ARG A 26 -11.11 4.15 18.70
C ARG A 26 -11.48 2.96 19.59
N ASP A 27 -10.98 1.76 19.32
CA ASP A 27 -11.55 0.53 19.88
C ASP A 27 -10.96 0.11 21.25
N THR A 28 -9.97 0.83 21.77
CA THR A 28 -9.35 0.47 23.06
C THR A 28 -9.95 1.19 24.27
N LEU A 29 -10.76 2.23 24.06
CA LEU A 29 -11.26 3.07 25.17
C LEU A 29 -12.77 3.00 25.42
N PHE A 30 -13.55 2.41 24.53
CA PHE A 30 -14.99 2.26 24.74
C PHE A 30 -15.48 0.92 24.17
N PRO A 31 -16.04 0.00 25.00
CA PRO A 31 -16.71 -1.18 24.50
C PRO A 31 -17.98 -0.74 23.74
N GLY A 32 -18.09 -1.14 22.48
CA GLY A 32 -19.19 -0.82 21.61
C GLY A 32 -20.48 -1.53 22.00
N PRO A 33 -21.64 -1.04 21.49
CA PRO A 33 -22.94 -1.71 21.67
C PRO A 33 -22.97 -3.06 20.98
N GLU A 34 -23.83 -3.96 21.50
CA GLU A 34 -24.01 -5.34 21.08
C GLU A 34 -24.28 -5.52 19.57
N PRO A 35 -23.95 -6.70 19.01
CA PRO A 35 -24.02 -6.94 17.57
C PRO A 35 -25.43 -6.86 17.03
N VAL A 36 -25.64 -5.98 16.06
CA VAL A 36 -26.86 -5.95 15.23
C VAL A 36 -26.89 -7.21 14.36
N PRO A 37 -28.06 -7.83 14.12
CA PRO A 37 -28.14 -9.05 13.34
C PRO A 37 -27.56 -8.89 11.94
N ALA A 38 -26.79 -9.88 11.51
CA ALA A 38 -26.11 -9.93 10.24
C ALA A 38 -27.09 -9.65 9.08
N ILE A 39 -26.79 -8.60 8.30
CA ILE A 39 -27.36 -8.45 6.98
C ILE A 39 -26.75 -9.55 6.12
N GLU A 40 -27.59 -10.40 5.57
CA GLU A 40 -27.25 -11.50 4.69
C GLU A 40 -26.32 -10.99 3.57
N ALA A 41 -25.12 -11.55 3.51
CA ALA A 41 -24.15 -11.20 2.47
C ALA A 41 -24.77 -11.45 1.09
N PRO A 42 -24.58 -10.56 0.10
CA PRO A 42 -25.01 -10.84 -1.26
C PRO A 42 -24.39 -12.16 -1.72
N ALA A 43 -25.22 -13.00 -2.35
CA ALA A 43 -24.85 -14.30 -2.86
C ALA A 43 -23.53 -14.22 -3.66
N PRO A 44 -22.66 -15.24 -3.57
CA PRO A 44 -21.45 -15.29 -4.36
C PRO A 44 -21.80 -15.09 -5.84
N ALA A 45 -21.13 -14.13 -6.50
CA ALA A 45 -21.23 -13.99 -7.94
C ALA A 45 -20.88 -15.34 -8.59
N GLU A 46 -21.66 -15.75 -9.58
CA GLU A 46 -21.43 -16.99 -10.33
C GLU A 46 -19.96 -17.03 -10.80
N PRO A 47 -19.29 -18.19 -10.78
CA PRO A 47 -17.92 -18.31 -11.22
C PRO A 47 -17.82 -17.87 -12.69
N VAL A 48 -17.25 -16.70 -12.91
CA VAL A 48 -16.84 -16.26 -14.23
C VAL A 48 -15.76 -17.25 -14.67
N ALA A 49 -15.98 -17.93 -15.79
CA ALA A 49 -15.04 -18.90 -16.35
C ALA A 49 -13.63 -18.30 -16.29
N SER A 50 -12.68 -19.01 -15.68
CA SER A 50 -11.31 -18.56 -15.47
C SER A 50 -10.66 -18.30 -16.84
N SER A 51 -10.76 -17.08 -17.30
CA SER A 51 -9.82 -16.56 -18.29
C SER A 51 -8.47 -16.47 -17.57
N GLY A 52 -7.39 -16.95 -18.22
CA GLY A 52 -6.03 -16.83 -17.67
C GLY A 52 -5.70 -15.40 -17.23
N PRO A 53 -4.54 -15.16 -16.62
CA PRO A 53 -4.17 -13.85 -16.12
C PRO A 53 -4.25 -12.79 -17.23
N GLN A 54 -4.81 -11.63 -16.90
CA GLN A 54 -4.86 -10.50 -17.83
C GLN A 54 -3.45 -9.90 -18.02
N TYR A 55 -2.66 -9.91 -16.97
CA TYR A 55 -1.27 -9.47 -16.95
C TYR A 55 -0.39 -10.61 -16.44
N PRO A 56 -0.01 -11.57 -17.31
CA PRO A 56 0.78 -12.70 -16.86
C PRO A 56 2.16 -12.24 -16.39
N MET A 57 2.59 -12.70 -15.22
CA MET A 57 3.97 -12.49 -14.79
C MET A 57 4.86 -13.45 -15.59
N PRO A 58 5.93 -12.93 -16.24
CA PRO A 58 6.89 -13.82 -16.88
C PRO A 58 7.46 -14.77 -15.84
N GLU A 59 7.49 -16.05 -16.15
CA GLU A 59 8.26 -16.99 -15.35
C GLU A 59 9.67 -16.43 -15.22
N SER A 60 10.21 -16.41 -14.01
CA SER A 60 11.58 -15.93 -13.76
C SER A 60 12.53 -16.76 -14.60
N GLN A 61 12.66 -16.39 -15.88
CA GLN A 61 13.70 -16.91 -16.74
C GLN A 61 15.00 -16.38 -16.14
N ALA A 62 15.76 -17.28 -15.54
CA ALA A 62 17.17 -17.04 -15.30
C ALA A 62 17.77 -16.66 -16.67
N THR A 63 17.80 -15.37 -16.95
CA THR A 63 18.47 -14.86 -18.16
C THR A 63 19.90 -15.36 -18.03
N GLU A 64 20.37 -16.12 -19.00
CA GLU A 64 21.67 -16.81 -19.05
C GLU A 64 22.90 -15.91 -18.91
N SER A 65 22.75 -14.68 -18.53
CA SER A 65 23.81 -13.68 -18.47
C SER A 65 24.36 -13.35 -17.09
N THR A 66 24.19 -14.17 -16.12
CA THR A 66 25.06 -14.37 -14.92
C THR A 66 24.35 -15.37 -14.02
N PRO A 67 24.96 -16.50 -13.62
CA PRO A 67 24.38 -17.36 -12.61
C PRO A 67 24.43 -16.62 -11.26
N ARG A 68 23.45 -15.77 -10.98
CA ARG A 68 23.12 -15.49 -9.59
C ARG A 68 22.65 -16.82 -9.04
N ASN A 69 23.44 -17.39 -8.15
CA ASN A 69 23.10 -18.57 -7.38
C ASN A 69 21.97 -18.18 -6.44
N LEU A 70 20.76 -18.00 -7.00
CA LEU A 70 19.57 -17.53 -6.27
C LEU A 70 19.19 -18.66 -5.31
N VAL A 71 19.27 -18.39 -4.03
CA VAL A 71 18.77 -19.29 -2.99
C VAL A 71 17.28 -19.55 -3.30
N PRO A 72 16.82 -20.81 -3.32
CA PRO A 72 15.40 -21.12 -3.51
C PRO A 72 14.53 -20.36 -2.50
N LEU A 73 13.36 -19.91 -2.93
CA LEU A 73 12.42 -19.24 -2.03
C LEU A 73 11.95 -20.25 -0.96
N PRO A 74 11.91 -19.83 0.30
CA PRO A 74 11.32 -20.64 1.36
C PRO A 74 9.79 -20.74 1.17
N PRO A 75 9.11 -21.64 1.88
CA PRO A 75 7.65 -21.61 2.00
C PRO A 75 7.16 -20.24 2.50
N LEU A 76 5.93 -19.86 2.14
CA LEU A 76 5.35 -18.56 2.52
C LEU A 76 5.43 -18.30 4.03
N ASP A 77 5.13 -19.32 4.83
CA ASP A 77 5.10 -19.20 6.30
C ASP A 77 6.50 -18.98 6.92
N ASP A 78 7.57 -19.29 6.18
CA ASP A 78 8.98 -19.13 6.60
C ASP A 78 9.69 -17.98 5.82
N SER A 79 8.94 -17.20 5.04
CA SER A 79 9.52 -16.25 4.09
C SER A 79 9.94 -14.91 4.70
N ASP A 80 9.43 -14.54 5.87
CA ASP A 80 9.58 -13.22 6.46
C ASP A 80 11.04 -12.78 6.57
N ALA A 81 11.89 -13.60 7.17
CA ALA A 81 13.30 -13.26 7.37
C ALA A 81 14.06 -13.07 6.04
N TYR A 82 13.74 -13.89 5.04
CA TYR A 82 14.37 -13.82 3.71
C TYR A 82 13.92 -12.57 2.96
N PHE A 83 12.61 -12.29 2.99
CA PHE A 83 12.04 -11.12 2.34
C PHE A 83 12.56 -9.82 2.98
N LEU A 84 12.58 -9.74 4.31
CA LEU A 84 13.10 -8.58 5.03
C LEU A 84 14.59 -8.37 4.79
N LEU A 85 15.39 -9.43 4.76
CA LEU A 85 16.81 -9.35 4.43
C LEU A 85 17.04 -8.80 3.02
N GLU A 86 16.26 -9.24 2.03
CA GLU A 86 16.35 -8.75 0.67
C GLU A 86 15.92 -7.29 0.56
N ILE A 87 14.82 -6.91 1.22
CA ILE A 87 14.40 -5.51 1.35
C ILE A 87 15.48 -4.66 2.01
N GLY A 88 16.04 -5.11 3.13
CA GLY A 88 17.13 -4.41 3.82
C GLY A 88 18.39 -4.27 2.98
N SER A 89 18.75 -5.31 2.21
CA SER A 89 19.88 -5.31 1.30
C SER A 89 19.68 -4.38 0.10
N ALA A 90 18.47 -4.38 -0.44
CA ALA A 90 18.11 -3.58 -1.60
C ALA A 90 17.84 -2.11 -1.24
N PHE A 91 17.23 -1.83 -0.08
CA PHE A 91 16.62 -0.54 0.27
C PHE A 91 17.18 0.10 1.55
N GLY A 92 18.06 -0.61 2.21
CA GLY A 92 18.63 -0.19 3.47
C GLY A 92 17.76 -0.51 4.68
N THR A 93 18.42 -0.57 5.83
CA THR A 93 17.81 -0.97 7.10
C THR A 93 16.73 0.00 7.60
N ALA A 94 16.77 1.27 7.17
CA ALA A 94 15.75 2.25 7.50
C ALA A 94 14.38 1.83 6.97
N ILE A 95 14.32 1.30 5.75
CA ILE A 95 13.10 0.82 5.12
C ILE A 95 12.68 -0.53 5.69
N GLU A 96 13.62 -1.46 5.83
CA GLU A 96 13.35 -2.73 6.49
C GLU A 96 12.72 -2.55 7.87
N SER A 97 13.22 -1.58 8.64
CA SER A 97 12.71 -1.30 9.99
C SER A 97 11.27 -0.77 10.05
N LEU A 98 10.75 -0.26 8.94
CA LEU A 98 9.34 0.17 8.84
C LEU A 98 8.39 -1.02 8.70
N LEU A 99 8.88 -2.16 8.20
CA LEU A 99 8.06 -3.35 8.01
C LEU A 99 7.81 -4.09 9.33
N THR A 100 6.65 -4.71 9.44
CA THR A 100 6.40 -5.70 10.49
C THR A 100 7.34 -6.89 10.32
N ARG A 101 7.60 -7.63 11.41
CA ARG A 101 8.51 -8.76 11.40
C ARG A 101 7.83 -10.09 11.11
N GLU A 102 6.50 -10.11 11.06
CA GLU A 102 5.70 -11.33 10.96
C GLU A 102 4.63 -11.18 9.88
N PHE A 103 4.46 -12.23 9.10
CA PHE A 103 3.46 -12.31 8.04
C PHE A 103 3.56 -11.15 7.04
N VAL A 104 4.79 -10.76 6.69
CA VAL A 104 5.03 -9.54 5.90
C VAL A 104 4.33 -9.63 4.55
N ILE A 105 4.49 -10.73 3.82
CA ILE A 105 3.87 -10.93 2.50
C ILE A 105 2.35 -11.00 2.62
N ASP A 106 1.81 -11.74 3.60
CA ASP A 106 0.35 -11.84 3.80
C ASP A 106 -0.27 -10.48 4.13
N ARG A 107 0.40 -9.69 4.97
CA ARG A 107 -0.04 -8.32 5.29
C ARG A 107 0.01 -7.41 4.09
N LEU A 108 1.04 -7.53 3.24
CA LEU A 108 1.17 -6.79 2.00
C LEU A 108 0.01 -7.07 1.06
N VAL A 109 -0.20 -8.34 0.75
CA VAL A 109 -1.26 -8.80 -0.15
C VAL A 109 -2.63 -8.38 0.36
N THR A 110 -2.90 -8.64 1.65
CA THR A 110 -4.17 -8.27 2.29
C THR A 110 -4.40 -6.76 2.23
N THR A 111 -3.35 -5.98 2.43
CA THR A 111 -3.49 -4.53 2.40
C THR A 111 -3.72 -4.00 1.00
N VAL A 112 -2.97 -4.47 0.01
CA VAL A 112 -3.21 -4.12 -1.40
C VAL A 112 -4.66 -4.40 -1.77
N ASP A 113 -5.17 -5.59 -1.45
CA ASP A 113 -6.57 -5.95 -1.75
C ASP A 113 -7.59 -5.03 -1.09
N ASN A 114 -7.27 -4.48 0.08
CA ASN A 114 -8.19 -3.63 0.85
C ASN A 114 -8.05 -2.12 0.56
N LEU A 115 -7.00 -1.65 -0.11
CA LEU A 115 -6.83 -0.22 -0.45
C LEU A 115 -8.03 0.41 -1.18
N PRO A 116 -8.71 -0.27 -2.12
CA PRO A 116 -9.91 0.27 -2.77
C PRO A 116 -11.15 0.30 -1.87
N ARG A 117 -11.10 -0.26 -0.67
CA ARG A 117 -12.25 -0.31 0.26
C ARG A 117 -12.28 0.93 1.16
N GLY A 118 -13.41 1.15 1.84
CA GLY A 118 -13.60 2.31 2.72
C GLY A 118 -12.72 2.32 3.97
N GLU A 119 -12.44 1.14 4.54
CA GLU A 119 -11.66 1.01 5.78
C GLU A 119 -10.53 -0.02 5.65
N LEU A 120 -9.41 0.28 6.31
CA LEU A 120 -8.26 -0.59 6.39
C LEU A 120 -7.91 -0.87 7.86
N SER A 121 -8.03 -2.12 8.29
CA SER A 121 -7.73 -2.52 9.66
C SER A 121 -6.24 -2.34 10.01
N GLU A 122 -5.97 -1.86 11.24
CA GLU A 122 -4.58 -1.79 11.75
C GLU A 122 -3.86 -3.13 11.79
N LYS A 123 -4.60 -4.20 12.05
CA LYS A 123 -4.03 -5.54 12.24
C LYS A 123 -3.39 -6.12 10.98
N ILE A 124 -3.85 -5.67 9.81
CA ILE A 124 -3.35 -6.17 8.52
C ILE A 124 -2.23 -5.30 7.92
N ARG A 125 -1.86 -4.20 8.56
CA ARG A 125 -0.83 -3.31 8.03
C ARG A 125 0.55 -3.97 8.07
N PRO A 126 1.31 -3.91 6.97
CA PRO A 126 2.67 -4.43 6.89
C PRO A 126 3.71 -3.47 7.45
N VAL A 127 3.32 -2.23 7.78
CA VAL A 127 4.22 -1.20 8.27
C VAL A 127 3.79 -0.66 9.62
N GLY A 128 4.78 -0.25 10.42
CA GLY A 128 4.58 0.44 11.69
C GLY A 128 3.97 1.84 11.51
N ARG A 129 3.69 2.50 12.62
CA ARG A 129 3.22 3.89 12.61
C ARG A 129 4.34 4.82 12.18
N LEU A 130 4.00 5.87 11.43
CA LEU A 130 4.92 6.99 11.23
C LEU A 130 5.21 7.64 12.59
N GLY A 131 6.47 8.04 12.80
CA GLY A 131 6.90 8.59 14.08
C GLY A 131 6.17 9.87 14.50
N GLU A 132 5.80 10.71 13.51
CA GLU A 132 5.11 11.98 13.77
C GLU A 132 3.59 11.79 13.86
N PRO A 133 2.92 12.41 14.86
CA PRO A 133 1.47 12.36 14.97
C PRO A 133 0.80 13.11 13.82
N PHE A 134 -0.49 12.82 13.60
CA PHE A 134 -1.30 13.58 12.67
C PHE A 134 -1.48 15.02 13.19
N ALA A 135 -1.09 16.00 12.38
CA ALA A 135 -1.23 17.41 12.68
C ALA A 135 -2.26 18.07 11.75
N THR A 136 -2.91 19.10 12.24
CA THR A 136 -3.85 19.93 11.47
C THR A 136 -3.38 21.37 11.48
N ASP A 137 -3.73 22.11 10.43
CA ASP A 137 -3.53 23.54 10.36
C ASP A 137 -4.89 24.25 10.49
N THR A 138 -4.90 25.58 10.52
CA THR A 138 -6.11 26.41 10.45
C THR A 138 -6.01 27.36 9.27
N ASP A 139 -7.14 27.81 8.75
CA ASP A 139 -7.21 28.80 7.66
C ASP A 139 -7.11 30.27 8.14
N GLY A 140 -6.70 30.46 9.40
CA GLY A 140 -6.65 31.77 10.06
C GLY A 140 -7.87 32.07 10.93
N GLY A 141 -8.80 31.12 11.06
CA GLY A 141 -9.96 31.11 11.95
C GLY A 141 -10.06 29.84 12.74
N ASP A 142 -11.28 29.43 13.07
CA ASP A 142 -11.57 28.19 13.81
C ASP A 142 -11.71 26.97 12.89
N THR A 143 -11.56 27.12 11.59
CA THR A 143 -11.74 26.06 10.60
C THR A 143 -10.48 25.21 10.50
N ILE A 144 -10.65 23.91 10.67
CA ILE A 144 -9.56 22.94 10.61
C ILE A 144 -9.30 22.56 9.17
N VAL A 145 -8.04 22.61 8.74
CA VAL A 145 -7.64 22.21 7.40
C VAL A 145 -6.55 21.13 7.43
N LEU A 146 -6.57 20.30 6.41
CA LEU A 146 -5.47 19.40 6.09
C LEU A 146 -4.39 20.19 5.37
N GLY A 147 -3.35 20.56 6.08
CA GLY A 147 -2.34 21.50 5.61
C GLY A 147 -0.92 20.94 5.67
N ILE A 148 0.05 21.85 5.58
CA ILE A 148 1.48 21.55 5.49
C ILE A 148 1.95 20.69 6.65
N SER A 149 1.50 20.98 7.87
CA SER A 149 1.88 20.22 9.08
C SER A 149 1.58 18.73 8.96
N SER A 150 0.48 18.37 8.27
CA SER A 150 0.15 16.96 7.99
C SER A 150 1.01 16.37 6.87
N TYR A 151 1.36 17.16 5.84
CA TYR A 151 2.08 16.68 4.66
C TYR A 151 3.55 16.37 4.96
N LEU A 152 4.21 17.21 5.78
CA LEU A 152 5.63 17.08 6.13
C LEU A 152 6.00 15.71 6.74
N ARG A 153 5.07 15.08 7.43
CA ARG A 153 5.29 13.75 8.02
C ARG A 153 5.57 12.66 6.98
N TYR A 154 5.17 12.88 5.73
CA TYR A 154 5.39 11.93 4.63
C TYR A 154 6.63 12.25 3.81
N ASP A 155 7.19 13.46 3.92
CA ASP A 155 8.25 13.93 3.03
C ASP A 155 9.51 13.06 3.08
N ALA A 156 10.01 12.74 4.28
CA ALA A 156 11.20 11.92 4.43
C ALA A 156 11.01 10.53 3.78
N LEU A 157 9.82 10.00 3.94
CA LEU A 157 9.44 8.70 3.42
C LEU A 157 9.31 8.73 1.90
N VAL A 158 8.57 9.70 1.35
CA VAL A 158 8.41 9.87 -0.10
C VAL A 158 9.74 10.21 -0.76
N ALA A 159 10.60 10.98 -0.11
CA ALA A 159 11.95 11.25 -0.62
C ALA A 159 12.79 9.97 -0.74
N GLN A 160 12.78 9.13 0.29
CA GLN A 160 13.46 7.82 0.22
C GLN A 160 12.89 6.97 -0.91
N LEU A 161 11.55 6.98 -1.09
CA LEU A 161 10.86 6.28 -2.17
C LEU A 161 11.24 6.80 -3.55
N TYR A 162 11.40 8.10 -3.69
CA TYR A 162 11.73 8.72 -4.97
C TYR A 162 13.08 8.29 -5.54
N TYR A 163 14.06 8.02 -4.67
CA TYR A 163 15.38 7.54 -5.07
C TYR A 163 15.44 6.03 -5.36
N ALA A 164 14.31 5.35 -5.27
CA ALA A 164 14.19 3.94 -5.57
C ALA A 164 14.29 3.64 -7.06
N ASP A 165 15.07 2.64 -7.43
CA ASP A 165 15.05 2.09 -8.79
C ASP A 165 13.84 1.16 -8.97
N VAL A 166 12.94 1.56 -9.86
CA VAL A 166 11.74 0.78 -10.21
C VAL A 166 12.09 -0.64 -10.67
N ASN A 167 13.22 -0.80 -11.35
CA ASN A 167 13.63 -2.11 -11.86
C ASN A 167 13.98 -3.07 -10.73
N THR A 168 14.72 -2.62 -9.72
CA THR A 168 15.04 -3.46 -8.56
C THR A 168 13.78 -3.89 -7.81
N VAL A 169 12.79 -3.03 -7.73
CA VAL A 169 11.49 -3.37 -7.12
C VAL A 169 10.76 -4.42 -7.93
N TYR A 170 10.74 -4.24 -9.25
CA TYR A 170 10.12 -5.21 -10.14
C TYR A 170 10.83 -6.56 -10.06
N ASP A 171 12.17 -6.58 -10.02
CA ASP A 171 12.96 -7.81 -9.87
C ASP A 171 12.63 -8.56 -8.58
N ILE A 172 12.54 -7.83 -7.45
CA ILE A 172 12.14 -8.44 -6.17
C ILE A 172 10.68 -8.92 -6.23
N TYR A 173 9.77 -8.10 -6.77
CA TYR A 173 8.39 -8.48 -6.93
C TYR A 173 8.25 -9.74 -7.79
N GLN A 174 8.90 -9.79 -8.95
CA GLN A 174 8.90 -10.94 -9.84
C GLN A 174 9.46 -12.20 -9.13
N ARG A 175 10.56 -12.05 -8.40
CA ARG A 175 11.15 -13.15 -7.64
C ARG A 175 10.19 -13.72 -6.59
N TYR A 176 9.53 -12.85 -5.81
CA TYR A 176 8.63 -13.26 -4.73
C TYR A 176 7.19 -13.45 -5.19
N TYR A 177 6.89 -13.23 -6.46
CA TYR A 177 5.53 -13.36 -6.99
C TYR A 177 4.82 -14.67 -6.64
N PRO A 178 5.48 -15.85 -6.69
CA PRO A 178 4.83 -17.10 -6.27
C PRO A 178 4.31 -17.09 -4.84
N LEU A 179 4.97 -16.35 -3.94
CA LEU A 179 4.54 -16.19 -2.55
C LEU A 179 3.40 -15.17 -2.41
N PHE A 180 3.45 -14.08 -3.17
CA PHE A 180 2.34 -13.12 -3.24
C PHE A 180 1.07 -13.78 -3.78
N GLN A 181 1.19 -14.54 -4.86
CA GLN A 181 0.08 -15.28 -5.45
C GLN A 181 -0.51 -16.29 -4.45
N LYS A 182 0.34 -17.09 -3.80
CA LYS A 182 -0.10 -18.04 -2.79
C LYS A 182 -0.81 -17.38 -1.60
N SER A 183 -0.33 -16.22 -1.16
CA SER A 183 -0.99 -15.42 -0.12
C SER A 183 -2.36 -14.93 -0.59
N TYR A 184 -2.47 -14.49 -1.85
CA TYR A 184 -3.72 -14.03 -2.43
C TYR A 184 -4.77 -15.16 -2.54
N GLU A 185 -4.33 -16.35 -2.94
CA GLU A 185 -5.19 -17.53 -2.93
C GLU A 185 -5.71 -17.88 -1.52
N ARG A 186 -4.85 -17.74 -0.49
CA ARG A 186 -5.25 -17.93 0.92
C ARG A 186 -6.28 -16.90 1.41
N LEU A 187 -6.34 -15.70 0.81
CA LEU A 187 -7.38 -14.71 1.11
C LEU A 187 -8.77 -15.10 0.59
N GLY A 188 -8.87 -16.19 -0.20
CA GLY A 188 -10.13 -16.68 -0.73
C GLY A 188 -10.32 -16.44 -2.24
N TYR A 189 -9.25 -16.18 -2.98
CA TYR A 189 -9.25 -15.95 -4.42
C TYR A 189 -8.45 -17.02 -5.18
N PRO A 190 -8.85 -18.33 -5.12
CA PRO A 190 -8.06 -19.43 -5.67
C PRO A 190 -7.93 -19.39 -7.19
N ASP A 191 -8.87 -18.74 -7.89
CA ASP A 191 -8.93 -18.68 -9.35
C ASP A 191 -8.55 -17.29 -9.90
N ALA A 192 -8.01 -16.40 -9.05
CA ALA A 192 -7.64 -15.04 -9.44
C ALA A 192 -6.13 -14.80 -9.29
N TYR A 193 -5.63 -13.81 -10.01
CA TYR A 193 -4.22 -13.50 -10.08
C TYR A 193 -3.90 -12.21 -9.32
N PHE A 194 -2.91 -12.29 -8.41
CA PHE A 194 -2.52 -11.13 -7.61
C PHE A 194 -1.96 -9.98 -8.48
N ASN A 195 -1.28 -10.31 -9.59
CA ASN A 195 -0.76 -9.27 -10.49
C ASN A 195 -1.87 -8.44 -11.12
N ASP A 196 -2.97 -9.10 -11.56
CA ASP A 196 -4.14 -8.42 -12.11
C ASP A 196 -4.77 -7.50 -11.06
N ARG A 197 -4.92 -8.00 -9.82
CA ARG A 197 -5.42 -7.21 -8.70
C ARG A 197 -4.53 -6.02 -8.38
N LEU A 198 -3.21 -6.21 -8.40
CA LEU A 198 -2.24 -5.13 -8.15
C LEU A 198 -2.35 -4.01 -9.19
N VAL A 199 -2.48 -4.35 -10.47
CA VAL A 199 -2.69 -3.37 -11.56
C VAL A 199 -4.00 -2.62 -11.35
N GLU A 200 -5.10 -3.32 -11.03
CA GLU A 200 -6.39 -2.70 -10.72
C GLU A 200 -6.29 -1.70 -9.55
N VAL A 201 -5.61 -2.08 -8.48
CA VAL A 201 -5.42 -1.22 -7.31
C VAL A 201 -4.56 -0.01 -7.63
N ILE A 202 -3.52 -0.17 -8.45
CA ILE A 202 -2.71 0.95 -8.92
C ILE A 202 -3.57 1.92 -9.73
N ASP A 203 -4.39 1.44 -10.66
CA ASP A 203 -5.29 2.28 -11.45
C ASP A 203 -6.28 3.04 -10.57
N HIS A 204 -6.84 2.37 -9.56
CA HIS A 204 -7.71 2.99 -8.58
C HIS A 204 -7.01 4.14 -7.81
N LEU A 205 -5.75 3.95 -7.39
CA LEU A 205 -4.98 4.99 -6.72
C LEU A 205 -4.60 6.14 -7.65
N LEU A 206 -4.26 5.85 -8.91
CA LEU A 206 -3.98 6.85 -9.92
C LEU A 206 -5.20 7.74 -10.21
N ALA A 207 -6.41 7.20 -10.08
CA ALA A 207 -7.67 7.92 -10.22
C ALA A 207 -8.01 8.83 -9.03
N THR A 208 -7.20 8.87 -7.96
CA THR A 208 -7.43 9.79 -6.82
C THR A 208 -7.61 11.23 -7.30
N PRO A 209 -8.70 11.90 -6.91
CA PRO A 209 -8.99 13.28 -7.31
C PRO A 209 -7.90 14.25 -6.82
N LYS A 210 -7.81 15.39 -7.51
CA LYS A 210 -6.95 16.53 -7.13
C LYS A 210 -7.86 17.68 -6.73
N PRO A 211 -8.13 17.89 -5.43
CA PRO A 211 -8.93 19.02 -4.99
C PRO A 211 -8.32 20.35 -5.44
N GLY A 212 -9.16 21.27 -5.93
CA GLY A 212 -8.73 22.57 -6.45
C GLY A 212 -8.51 23.63 -5.37
N GLY A 213 -8.70 23.29 -4.09
CA GLY A 213 -8.59 24.22 -2.95
C GLY A 213 -8.19 23.51 -1.66
N PRO A 214 -8.27 24.22 -0.53
CA PRO A 214 -8.02 23.66 0.80
C PRO A 214 -8.94 22.47 1.08
N ILE A 215 -8.41 21.45 1.73
CA ILE A 215 -9.18 20.31 2.21
C ILE A 215 -9.57 20.59 3.66
N TYR A 216 -10.85 20.81 3.90
CA TYR A 216 -11.39 21.05 5.24
C TYR A 216 -11.64 19.74 5.96
N LEU A 217 -11.41 19.78 7.28
CA LEU A 217 -11.63 18.65 8.18
C LEU A 217 -12.68 19.00 9.22
N VAL A 218 -13.43 17.99 9.63
CA VAL A 218 -14.32 18.01 10.78
C VAL A 218 -13.88 16.97 11.80
N ARG A 219 -14.29 17.15 13.04
CA ARG A 219 -14.01 16.18 14.11
C ARG A 219 -15.30 15.82 14.84
N PRO A 220 -16.16 15.03 14.22
CA PRO A 220 -17.45 14.65 14.82
C PRO A 220 -17.26 13.82 16.09
N ASN A 221 -16.17 13.08 16.18
CA ASN A 221 -15.82 12.22 17.31
C ASN A 221 -14.36 12.43 17.73
N VAL A 222 -13.61 11.36 17.85
CA VAL A 222 -12.16 11.39 18.20
C VAL A 222 -11.30 11.65 16.97
N LEU A 223 -11.76 11.24 15.80
CA LEU A 223 -10.99 11.24 14.55
C LEU A 223 -11.38 12.41 13.66
N TYR A 224 -10.43 12.82 12.81
CA TYR A 224 -10.68 13.81 11.76
C TYR A 224 -11.22 13.13 10.50
N GLU A 225 -12.30 13.66 9.96
CA GLU A 225 -12.95 13.29 8.71
C GLU A 225 -12.83 14.44 7.72
N PHE A 226 -12.92 14.16 6.43
CA PHE A 226 -13.03 15.21 5.44
C PHE A 226 -14.42 15.88 5.58
N ALA A 227 -14.45 17.21 5.60
CA ALA A 227 -15.72 17.95 5.66
C ALA A 227 -16.54 17.80 4.38
N ASP A 228 -15.87 17.57 3.26
CA ASP A 228 -16.48 17.26 1.97
C ASP A 228 -16.91 15.78 1.94
N PRO A 229 -18.23 15.48 1.82
CA PRO A 229 -18.74 14.11 1.79
C PRO A 229 -18.17 13.29 0.62
N ASP A 230 -17.91 13.90 -0.52
CA ASP A 230 -17.36 13.20 -1.69
C ASP A 230 -15.91 12.76 -1.43
N LEU A 231 -15.13 13.57 -0.73
CA LEU A 231 -13.78 13.20 -0.30
C LEU A 231 -13.82 12.16 0.84
N GLU A 232 -14.80 12.25 1.74
CA GLU A 232 -14.94 11.27 2.83
C GLU A 232 -15.43 9.91 2.32
N ALA A 233 -16.20 9.86 1.24
CA ALA A 233 -16.64 8.63 0.59
C ALA A 233 -15.54 7.90 -0.20
N LEU A 234 -14.38 8.52 -0.42
CA LEU A 234 -13.25 7.89 -1.11
C LEU A 234 -12.73 6.66 -0.36
N SER A 235 -12.07 5.78 -1.10
CA SER A 235 -11.42 4.60 -0.50
C SER A 235 -10.30 4.97 0.47
N SER A 236 -9.92 4.04 1.33
CA SER A 236 -8.81 4.22 2.28
C SER A 236 -7.51 4.60 1.58
N GLY A 237 -7.21 3.98 0.44
CA GLY A 237 -6.04 4.30 -0.38
C GLY A 237 -6.10 5.71 -0.96
N GLN A 238 -7.24 6.12 -1.51
CA GLN A 238 -7.40 7.47 -2.06
C GLN A 238 -7.37 8.54 -0.96
N LYS A 239 -8.01 8.29 0.19
CA LYS A 239 -7.92 9.18 1.35
C LYS A 239 -6.47 9.36 1.82
N LEU A 240 -5.67 8.29 1.79
CA LEU A 240 -4.25 8.37 2.11
C LEU A 240 -3.49 9.24 1.11
N MET A 241 -3.76 9.08 -0.20
CA MET A 241 -3.15 9.94 -1.24
C MET A 241 -3.46 11.41 -1.01
N LEU A 242 -4.67 11.77 -0.58
CA LEU A 242 -5.01 13.14 -0.21
C LEU A 242 -4.25 13.61 1.04
N ARG A 243 -4.16 12.76 2.07
CA ARG A 243 -3.50 13.10 3.35
C ARG A 243 -2.00 13.31 3.25
N MET A 244 -1.34 12.73 2.26
CA MET A 244 0.09 12.98 2.06
C MET A 244 0.39 14.31 1.33
N GLY A 245 -0.62 14.99 0.86
CA GLY A 245 -0.52 16.27 0.18
C GLY A 245 -0.21 16.17 -1.31
N PRO A 246 -0.44 17.26 -2.06
CA PRO A 246 -0.40 17.22 -3.52
C PRO A 246 0.99 16.89 -4.10
N SER A 247 2.07 17.38 -3.47
CA SER A 247 3.45 17.13 -3.93
C SER A 247 3.83 15.65 -3.78
N ASN A 248 3.61 15.09 -2.59
CA ASN A 248 3.89 13.70 -2.29
C ASN A 248 3.01 12.78 -3.15
N ALA A 249 1.70 13.05 -3.22
CA ALA A 249 0.78 12.28 -4.06
C ALA A 249 1.19 12.29 -5.54
N ALA A 250 1.65 13.41 -6.08
CA ALA A 250 2.13 13.49 -7.46
C ALA A 250 3.39 12.65 -7.68
N THR A 251 4.30 12.64 -6.70
CA THR A 251 5.50 11.80 -6.75
C THR A 251 5.13 10.33 -6.73
N ILE A 252 4.26 9.94 -5.81
CA ILE A 252 3.74 8.57 -5.70
C ILE A 252 3.05 8.13 -6.99
N LYS A 253 2.17 8.96 -7.56
CA LYS A 253 1.49 8.63 -8.83
C LYS A 253 2.48 8.33 -9.96
N ARG A 254 3.52 9.17 -10.14
CA ARG A 254 4.56 8.92 -11.16
C ARG A 254 5.27 7.58 -10.97
N MET A 255 5.48 7.19 -9.73
CA MET A 255 6.14 5.93 -9.43
C MET A 255 5.20 4.75 -9.70
N LEU A 256 3.93 4.86 -9.30
CA LEU A 256 2.90 3.86 -9.61
C LEU A 256 2.73 3.68 -11.12
N GLU A 257 2.72 4.76 -11.90
CA GLU A 257 2.67 4.72 -13.37
C GLU A 257 3.83 3.92 -13.97
N LYS A 258 5.06 4.17 -13.50
CA LYS A 258 6.25 3.43 -13.96
C LYS A 258 6.16 1.95 -13.61
N PHE A 259 5.79 1.62 -12.38
CA PHE A 259 5.67 0.23 -11.95
C PHE A 259 4.56 -0.51 -12.70
N ARG A 260 3.39 0.14 -12.85
CA ARG A 260 2.30 -0.37 -13.66
C ARG A 260 2.75 -0.74 -15.07
N SER A 261 3.54 0.14 -15.70
CA SER A 261 4.06 -0.12 -17.05
C SER A 261 4.93 -1.37 -17.11
N GLN A 262 5.71 -1.65 -16.07
CA GLN A 262 6.51 -2.89 -15.98
C GLN A 262 5.64 -4.13 -15.75
N LEU A 263 4.64 -4.04 -14.86
CA LEU A 263 3.71 -5.14 -14.60
C LEU A 263 2.92 -5.58 -15.85
N MET A 264 2.67 -4.63 -16.76
CA MET A 264 1.93 -4.88 -18.00
C MET A 264 2.82 -5.28 -19.18
N ALA A 265 4.11 -5.06 -19.10
CA ALA A 265 5.07 -5.37 -20.17
C ALA A 265 5.61 -6.80 -20.11
N GLY A 266 5.41 -7.50 -19.01
CA GLY A 266 5.77 -8.90 -18.81
C GLY A 266 4.69 -9.80 -19.27
#